data_fdfae46b7c7318d3d0782c91910615e2
#
_entry.id   fdfae46b7c7318d3d0782c91910615e2
#
_cell.length_a   1.000
_cell.length_b   1.000
_cell.length_c   1.000
_cell.angle_alpha   90.00
_cell.angle_beta   90.00
_cell.angle_gamma   90.00
#
_symmetry.space_group_name_H-M   'P 1'
#
loop_
_entity.id
_entity.type
_entity.pdbx_description
1 polymer ?
#
loop_
_entity_poly.entity_id
_entity_poly.type
_entity_poly.pdbx_seq_one_letter_code
_entity_poly.pdbx_strand_id
1 'polypeptide(L)'
;ETGMGIMEDKVIKNHYAAEYVYNAYKNTRTCGVIEEDTAYGIKKIAEPIGLIAAVIPTTNPTSTAIFKTLIALKTRNAIIISPHPRAKKCTIEAAKVVLEAAVEAGAPEGIIGWIDVPSLDLTNQVMREADIILATGGPGMVKAAYSSGKPALGVGPGNTPVIIDDSADIRLAVNSIIHSKTFDNGMICASEQSVTVLESIYKKVKEEFLYRGCYFLKPDELEKVRKTILINGALNAKIVGQKAATIAEMAGVAVPPETKILIGEVESVDISEEFAHEK
;
A
#
# COMPACT_ATOMS: atom_id res chain seq x y z
N GLU A 1 -15.14 -5.68 6.54
CA GLU A 1 -15.49 -4.43 7.23
C GLU A 1 -15.51 -3.24 6.27
N THR A 2 -14.54 -3.10 5.40
CA THR A 2 -14.40 -1.93 4.51
C THR A 2 -15.24 -1.99 3.23
N GLY A 3 -15.64 -3.19 2.77
CA GLY A 3 -16.32 -3.40 1.49
C GLY A 3 -15.43 -3.15 0.27
N MET A 4 -14.11 -3.06 0.45
CA MET A 4 -13.12 -2.76 -0.57
C MET A 4 -12.30 -3.99 -0.95
N GLY A 5 -11.97 -4.13 -2.24
CA GLY A 5 -11.08 -5.17 -2.74
C GLY A 5 -11.69 -6.57 -2.76
N ILE A 6 -10.83 -7.57 -2.80
CA ILE A 6 -11.16 -8.99 -2.95
C ILE A 6 -10.71 -9.76 -1.70
N MET A 7 -11.61 -10.52 -1.09
CA MET A 7 -11.32 -11.22 0.19
C MET A 7 -10.18 -12.22 0.06
N GLU A 8 -10.17 -12.99 -1.02
CA GLU A 8 -9.15 -14.00 -1.31
C GLU A 8 -7.76 -13.37 -1.42
N ASP A 9 -7.67 -12.22 -2.10
CA ASP A 9 -6.41 -11.48 -2.24
C ASP A 9 -5.94 -10.87 -0.91
N LYS A 10 -6.88 -10.49 -0.03
CA LYS A 10 -6.53 -10.04 1.33
C LYS A 10 -5.96 -11.16 2.20
N VAL A 11 -6.45 -12.40 2.02
CA VAL A 11 -5.85 -13.57 2.67
C VAL A 11 -4.40 -13.77 2.19
N ILE A 12 -4.17 -13.65 0.88
CA ILE A 12 -2.81 -13.72 0.30
C ILE A 12 -1.91 -12.63 0.88
N LYS A 13 -2.39 -11.39 1.01
CA LYS A 13 -1.62 -10.30 1.63
C LYS A 13 -1.26 -10.58 3.08
N ASN A 14 -2.20 -11.11 3.86
CA ASN A 14 -1.94 -11.46 5.26
C ASN A 14 -0.91 -12.58 5.37
N HIS A 15 -1.03 -13.60 4.52
CA HIS A 15 -0.06 -14.70 4.44
C HIS A 15 1.34 -14.18 4.06
N TYR A 16 1.42 -13.29 3.08
CA TYR A 16 2.68 -12.63 2.70
C TYR A 16 3.31 -11.89 3.88
N ALA A 17 2.53 -11.07 4.58
CA ALA A 17 3.01 -10.31 5.74
C ALA A 17 3.45 -11.20 6.90
N ALA A 18 2.72 -12.28 7.18
CA ALA A 18 2.98 -13.18 8.30
C ALA A 18 4.11 -14.17 8.04
N GLU A 19 4.22 -14.72 6.83
CA GLU A 19 5.15 -15.81 6.53
C GLU A 19 6.34 -15.36 5.67
N TYR A 20 6.09 -14.75 4.51
CA TYR A 20 7.18 -14.40 3.60
C TYR A 20 8.09 -13.33 4.17
N VAL A 21 7.50 -12.25 4.74
CA VAL A 21 8.27 -11.19 5.39
C VAL A 21 9.00 -11.73 6.62
N TYR A 22 8.33 -12.55 7.43
CA TYR A 22 8.97 -13.20 8.57
C TYR A 22 10.17 -14.04 8.14
N ASN A 23 10.00 -14.92 7.13
CA ASN A 23 11.07 -15.79 6.66
C ASN A 23 12.26 -15.01 6.07
N ALA A 24 12.00 -13.87 5.41
CA ALA A 24 13.05 -13.00 4.88
C ALA A 24 13.90 -12.38 5.98
N TYR A 25 13.31 -12.03 7.13
CA TYR A 25 14.01 -11.26 8.17
C TYR A 25 14.27 -11.99 9.48
N LYS A 26 13.73 -13.21 9.70
CA LYS A 26 13.88 -13.93 10.98
C LYS A 26 15.32 -14.11 11.43
N ASN A 27 16.26 -14.29 10.48
CA ASN A 27 17.68 -14.49 10.76
C ASN A 27 18.50 -13.19 10.75
N THR A 28 17.89 -12.05 10.41
CA THR A 28 18.57 -10.75 10.44
C THR A 28 18.88 -10.38 11.88
N ARG A 29 20.13 -10.08 12.18
CA ARG A 29 20.53 -9.63 13.51
C ARG A 29 20.02 -8.21 13.75
N THR A 30 19.16 -8.05 14.74
CA THR A 30 18.49 -6.76 15.09
C THR A 30 18.77 -6.31 16.50
N CYS A 31 19.70 -6.95 17.20
CA CYS A 31 20.13 -6.56 18.55
C CYS A 31 21.57 -6.97 18.83
N GLY A 32 22.24 -6.22 19.70
CA GLY A 32 23.64 -6.41 20.04
C GLY A 32 24.59 -6.03 18.90
N VAL A 33 25.82 -6.50 18.94
CA VAL A 33 26.82 -6.19 17.91
C VAL A 33 26.44 -6.83 16.59
N ILE A 34 26.14 -5.99 15.59
CA ILE A 34 25.73 -6.42 14.23
C ILE A 34 26.91 -6.45 13.24
N GLU A 35 27.92 -5.63 13.48
CA GLU A 35 29.14 -5.56 12.66
C GLU A 35 30.31 -5.11 13.52
N GLU A 36 31.50 -5.64 13.25
CA GLU A 36 32.75 -5.23 13.90
C GLU A 36 33.84 -5.04 12.84
N ASP A 37 34.35 -3.82 12.76
CA ASP A 37 35.49 -3.48 11.92
C ASP A 37 36.74 -3.40 12.82
N THR A 38 37.50 -4.47 12.82
CA THR A 38 38.73 -4.58 13.65
C THR A 38 39.87 -3.69 13.15
N ALA A 39 39.87 -3.31 11.87
CA ALA A 39 40.91 -2.44 11.31
C ALA A 39 40.80 -1.02 11.82
N TYR A 40 39.57 -0.54 12.03
CA TYR A 40 39.29 0.80 12.54
C TYR A 40 38.80 0.80 13.99
N GLY A 41 38.66 -0.35 14.64
CA GLY A 41 38.17 -0.45 16.03
C GLY A 41 36.70 -0.02 16.19
N ILE A 42 35.87 -0.16 15.14
CA ILE A 42 34.48 0.29 15.13
C ILE A 42 33.54 -0.91 15.34
N LYS A 43 32.57 -0.76 16.24
CA LYS A 43 31.46 -1.72 16.42
C LYS A 43 30.14 -1.04 16.14
N LYS A 44 29.29 -1.67 15.29
CA LYS A 44 27.89 -1.28 15.08
C LYS A 44 27.01 -2.11 16.01
N ILE A 45 26.28 -1.44 16.89
CA ILE A 45 25.42 -2.08 17.88
C ILE A 45 23.97 -1.70 17.54
N ALA A 46 23.09 -2.70 17.40
CA ALA A 46 21.66 -2.49 17.22
C ALA A 46 20.98 -2.45 18.59
N GLU A 47 20.25 -1.36 18.84
CA GLU A 47 19.47 -1.13 20.05
C GLU A 47 18.01 -0.87 19.69
N PRO A 48 17.02 -1.22 20.56
CA PRO A 48 15.64 -0.81 20.35
C PRO A 48 15.53 0.71 20.43
N ILE A 49 14.61 1.27 19.63
CA ILE A 49 14.36 2.72 19.63
C ILE A 49 13.43 3.11 20.79
N GLY A 50 12.50 2.22 21.16
CA GLY A 50 11.51 2.43 22.22
C GLY A 50 10.09 2.21 21.76
N LEU A 51 9.28 3.27 21.69
CA LEU A 51 7.88 3.21 21.31
C LEU A 51 7.68 3.60 19.84
N ILE A 52 6.98 2.74 19.09
CA ILE A 52 6.61 2.98 17.71
C ILE A 52 5.14 3.45 17.63
N ALA A 53 4.89 4.59 16.98
CA ALA A 53 3.55 4.99 16.55
C ALA A 53 3.26 4.38 15.16
N ALA A 54 2.28 3.49 15.05
CA ALA A 54 1.94 2.83 13.80
C ALA A 54 0.60 3.30 13.25
N VAL A 55 0.60 4.12 12.21
CA VAL A 55 -0.63 4.54 11.52
C VAL A 55 -0.97 3.51 10.43
N ILE A 56 -2.20 2.99 10.46
CA ILE A 56 -2.66 1.90 9.59
C ILE A 56 -3.71 2.41 8.60
N PRO A 57 -3.58 2.08 7.29
CA PRO A 57 -4.51 2.53 6.25
C PRO A 57 -5.77 1.67 6.18
N THR A 58 -6.79 2.13 5.42
CA THR A 58 -7.99 1.33 5.10
C THR A 58 -7.76 0.27 4.03
N THR A 59 -6.80 0.49 3.15
CA THR A 59 -6.57 -0.35 1.97
C THR A 59 -5.98 -1.71 2.31
N ASN A 60 -5.06 -1.75 3.28
CA ASN A 60 -4.34 -2.96 3.69
C ASN A 60 -4.27 -3.05 5.23
N PRO A 61 -5.40 -3.05 5.95
CA PRO A 61 -5.40 -2.86 7.39
C PRO A 61 -4.75 -4.01 8.15
N THR A 62 -5.16 -5.24 7.86
CA THR A 62 -4.70 -6.44 8.58
C THR A 62 -3.25 -6.77 8.26
N SER A 63 -2.88 -6.84 6.99
CA SER A 63 -1.50 -7.13 6.59
C SER A 63 -0.50 -6.08 7.08
N THR A 64 -0.90 -4.80 7.09
CA THR A 64 -0.05 -3.72 7.62
C THR A 64 0.11 -3.82 9.13
N ALA A 65 -0.97 -4.15 9.87
CA ALA A 65 -0.89 -4.37 11.31
C ALA A 65 0.03 -5.56 11.64
N ILE A 66 -0.14 -6.71 10.95
CA ILE A 66 0.71 -7.88 11.10
C ILE A 66 2.17 -7.53 10.83
N PHE A 67 2.47 -6.91 9.69
CA PHE A 67 3.84 -6.55 9.34
C PHE A 67 4.49 -5.62 10.37
N LYS A 68 3.79 -4.54 10.76
CA LYS A 68 4.36 -3.54 11.69
C LYS A 68 4.55 -4.10 13.10
N THR A 69 3.65 -4.95 13.57
CA THR A 69 3.80 -5.60 14.87
C THR A 69 4.95 -6.62 14.87
N LEU A 70 5.07 -7.44 13.83
CA LEU A 70 6.19 -8.39 13.70
C LEU A 70 7.54 -7.68 13.66
N ILE A 71 7.68 -6.58 12.91
CA ILE A 71 8.94 -5.85 12.85
C ILE A 71 9.24 -5.12 14.17
N ALA A 72 8.24 -4.61 14.88
CA ALA A 72 8.39 -4.03 16.20
C ALA A 72 8.92 -5.07 17.20
N LEU A 73 8.30 -6.23 17.29
CA LEU A 73 8.73 -7.34 18.13
C LEU A 73 10.14 -7.81 17.77
N LYS A 74 10.43 -8.00 16.48
CA LYS A 74 11.75 -8.41 15.98
C LYS A 74 12.86 -7.46 16.42
N THR A 75 12.57 -6.18 16.49
CA THR A 75 13.49 -5.12 16.90
C THR A 75 13.38 -4.73 18.37
N ARG A 76 12.61 -5.48 19.16
CA ARG A 76 12.38 -5.30 20.61
C ARG A 76 11.82 -3.92 20.98
N ASN A 77 10.94 -3.39 20.14
CA ASN A 77 10.22 -2.14 20.37
C ASN A 77 8.77 -2.40 20.77
N ALA A 78 8.22 -1.52 21.61
CA ALA A 78 6.79 -1.45 21.82
C ALA A 78 6.12 -0.71 20.64
N ILE A 79 4.82 -0.99 20.42
CA ILE A 79 4.09 -0.38 19.32
C ILE A 79 2.66 -0.02 19.74
N ILE A 80 2.21 1.18 19.37
CA ILE A 80 0.81 1.60 19.48
C ILE A 80 0.25 1.78 18.08
N ILE A 81 -0.82 1.04 17.79
CA ILE A 81 -1.52 1.06 16.51
C ILE A 81 -2.61 2.13 16.53
N SER A 82 -2.56 3.04 15.56
CA SER A 82 -3.65 3.96 15.23
C SER A 82 -4.37 3.43 13.99
N PRO A 83 -5.51 2.73 14.17
CA PRO A 83 -6.27 2.19 13.05
C PRO A 83 -7.06 3.29 12.34
N HIS A 84 -7.26 3.15 11.04
CA HIS A 84 -8.22 3.99 10.34
C HIS A 84 -9.65 3.68 10.82
N PRO A 85 -10.54 4.69 11.05
CA PRO A 85 -11.89 4.46 11.57
C PRO A 85 -12.71 3.43 10.81
N ARG A 86 -12.59 3.39 9.47
CA ARG A 86 -13.31 2.43 8.61
C ARG A 86 -12.80 0.98 8.70
N ALA A 87 -11.60 0.76 9.24
CA ALA A 87 -10.95 -0.55 9.31
C ALA A 87 -10.54 -0.90 10.75
N LYS A 88 -11.17 -0.24 11.73
CA LYS A 88 -10.79 -0.36 13.14
C LYS A 88 -10.84 -1.79 13.64
N LYS A 89 -11.97 -2.48 13.43
CA LYS A 89 -12.19 -3.82 13.95
C LYS A 89 -11.17 -4.83 13.42
N CYS A 90 -11.03 -4.92 12.11
CA CYS A 90 -10.09 -5.88 11.50
C CYS A 90 -8.63 -5.56 11.83
N THR A 91 -8.26 -4.28 11.96
CA THR A 91 -6.91 -3.88 12.37
C THR A 91 -6.61 -4.32 13.80
N ILE A 92 -7.53 -4.07 14.73
CA ILE A 92 -7.38 -4.46 16.14
C ILE A 92 -7.34 -5.97 16.30
N GLU A 93 -8.22 -6.70 15.61
CA GLU A 93 -8.21 -8.17 15.67
C GLU A 93 -6.89 -8.76 15.15
N ALA A 94 -6.33 -8.22 14.07
CA ALA A 94 -5.01 -8.63 13.58
C ALA A 94 -3.90 -8.38 14.62
N ALA A 95 -3.96 -7.23 15.32
CA ALA A 95 -3.01 -6.90 16.37
C ALA A 95 -3.14 -7.82 17.59
N LYS A 96 -4.37 -8.16 17.99
CA LYS A 96 -4.64 -9.11 19.11
C LYS A 96 -4.05 -10.48 18.85
N VAL A 97 -4.27 -11.05 17.66
CA VAL A 97 -3.71 -12.36 17.29
C VAL A 97 -2.18 -12.37 17.43
N VAL A 98 -1.52 -11.29 16.99
CA VAL A 98 -0.06 -11.19 17.12
C VAL A 98 0.35 -11.00 18.59
N LEU A 99 -0.39 -10.19 19.36
CA LEU A 99 -0.11 -9.97 20.79
C LEU A 99 -0.25 -11.27 21.60
N GLU A 100 -1.32 -12.03 21.39
CA GLU A 100 -1.56 -13.32 22.07
C GLU A 100 -0.39 -14.28 21.82
N ALA A 101 0.00 -14.47 20.56
CA ALA A 101 1.14 -15.31 20.21
C ALA A 101 2.46 -14.80 20.81
N ALA A 102 2.67 -13.48 20.85
CA ALA A 102 3.85 -12.89 21.44
C ALA A 102 3.93 -13.10 22.95
N VAL A 103 2.80 -12.93 23.66
CA VAL A 103 2.72 -13.14 25.12
C VAL A 103 2.92 -14.62 25.46
N GLU A 104 2.32 -15.55 24.70
CA GLU A 104 2.58 -16.99 24.85
C GLU A 104 4.06 -17.33 24.68
N ALA A 105 4.77 -16.61 23.82
CA ALA A 105 6.22 -16.74 23.61
C ALA A 105 7.07 -16.01 24.66
N GLY A 106 6.45 -15.34 25.64
CA GLY A 106 7.13 -14.65 26.75
C GLY A 106 7.34 -13.15 26.58
N ALA A 107 6.69 -12.51 25.61
CA ALA A 107 6.71 -11.06 25.52
C ALA A 107 5.84 -10.41 26.62
N PRO A 108 6.12 -9.16 27.03
CA PRO A 108 5.28 -8.42 27.96
C PRO A 108 3.87 -8.18 27.39
N GLU A 109 2.82 -8.28 28.25
CA GLU A 109 1.43 -8.07 27.84
C GLU A 109 1.16 -6.70 27.19
N GLY A 110 1.90 -5.64 27.58
CA GLY A 110 1.72 -4.29 27.04
C GLY A 110 2.56 -3.96 25.81
N ILE A 111 3.23 -4.93 25.19
CA ILE A 111 4.17 -4.68 24.08
C ILE A 111 3.48 -4.18 22.81
N ILE A 112 2.22 -4.54 22.57
CA ILE A 112 1.39 -4.07 21.47
C ILE A 112 0.12 -3.44 22.02
N GLY A 113 -0.10 -2.17 21.74
CA GLY A 113 -1.30 -1.44 22.11
C GLY A 113 -2.01 -0.88 20.86
N TRP A 114 -3.22 -0.37 21.04
CA TRP A 114 -4.01 0.25 19.95
C TRP A 114 -4.97 1.30 20.49
N ILE A 115 -5.43 2.17 19.58
CA ILE A 115 -6.47 3.17 19.87
C ILE A 115 -7.84 2.55 19.59
N ASP A 116 -8.66 2.35 20.62
CA ASP A 116 -10.00 1.78 20.51
C ASP A 116 -11.02 2.73 19.87
N VAL A 117 -10.85 4.04 20.10
CA VAL A 117 -11.70 5.07 19.52
C VAL A 117 -10.82 6.00 18.68
N PRO A 118 -10.54 5.63 17.41
CA PRO A 118 -9.61 6.39 16.58
C PRO A 118 -10.12 7.78 16.27
N SER A 119 -9.26 8.78 16.48
CA SER A 119 -9.45 10.18 16.10
C SER A 119 -8.13 10.77 15.61
N LEU A 120 -8.21 11.90 14.89
CA LEU A 120 -7.01 12.62 14.46
C LEU A 120 -6.21 13.12 15.66
N ASP A 121 -6.88 13.59 16.71
CA ASP A 121 -6.22 14.11 17.91
C ASP A 121 -5.42 13.01 18.62
N LEU A 122 -6.01 11.83 18.83
CA LEU A 122 -5.32 10.70 19.43
C LEU A 122 -4.18 10.18 18.54
N THR A 123 -4.38 10.14 17.23
CA THR A 123 -3.32 9.78 16.28
C THR A 123 -2.14 10.75 16.38
N ASN A 124 -2.42 12.06 16.39
CA ASN A 124 -1.41 13.09 16.54
C ASN A 124 -0.72 13.02 17.92
N GLN A 125 -1.48 12.70 18.98
CA GLN A 125 -0.91 12.52 20.31
C GLN A 125 0.07 11.34 20.33
N VAL A 126 -0.33 10.17 19.84
CA VAL A 126 0.56 9.00 19.78
C VAL A 126 1.81 9.30 18.95
N MET A 127 1.68 10.01 17.82
CA MET A 127 2.84 10.43 17.03
C MET A 127 3.79 11.36 17.81
N ARG A 128 3.27 12.25 18.64
CA ARG A 128 4.12 13.13 19.46
C ARG A 128 4.82 12.43 20.61
N GLU A 129 4.18 11.44 21.21
CA GLU A 129 4.72 10.71 22.37
C GLU A 129 5.67 9.57 21.98
N ALA A 130 5.56 9.03 20.79
CA ALA A 130 6.40 7.94 20.31
C ALA A 130 7.85 8.38 20.02
N ASP A 131 8.75 7.43 19.96
CA ASP A 131 10.15 7.62 19.60
C ASP A 131 10.37 7.59 18.09
N ILE A 132 9.56 6.82 17.37
CA ILE A 132 9.56 6.76 15.90
C ILE A 132 8.14 6.52 15.38
N ILE A 133 7.86 7.02 14.18
CA ILE A 133 6.56 6.89 13.51
C ILE A 133 6.69 6.00 12.28
N LEU A 134 5.83 4.98 12.17
CA LEU A 134 5.61 4.19 10.96
C LEU A 134 4.23 4.53 10.39
N ALA A 135 4.15 5.53 9.52
CA ALA A 135 2.89 5.99 8.96
C ALA A 135 2.65 5.40 7.57
N THR A 136 1.50 4.72 7.40
CA THR A 136 1.01 4.30 6.08
C THR A 136 -0.37 4.91 5.88
N GLY A 137 -0.54 5.74 4.86
CA GLY A 137 -1.80 6.45 4.65
C GLY A 137 -1.75 7.45 3.51
N GLY A 138 -2.81 8.24 3.35
CA GLY A 138 -2.88 9.28 2.34
C GLY A 138 -1.85 10.41 2.55
N PRO A 139 -1.66 11.30 1.55
CA PRO A 139 -0.63 12.35 1.58
C PRO A 139 -0.69 13.25 2.81
N GLY A 140 -1.90 13.57 3.28
CA GLY A 140 -2.09 14.40 4.48
C GLY A 140 -1.56 13.75 5.75
N MET A 141 -1.75 12.43 5.90
CA MET A 141 -1.26 11.68 7.06
C MET A 141 0.27 11.55 7.03
N VAL A 142 0.84 11.28 5.85
CA VAL A 142 2.31 11.23 5.67
C VAL A 142 2.95 12.58 5.98
N LYS A 143 2.35 13.67 5.51
CA LYS A 143 2.79 15.03 5.84
C LYS A 143 2.71 15.30 7.36
N ALA A 144 1.63 14.90 8.01
CA ALA A 144 1.48 15.04 9.46
C ALA A 144 2.57 14.27 10.22
N ALA A 145 2.89 13.04 9.80
CA ALA A 145 3.95 12.24 10.39
C ALA A 145 5.33 12.93 10.29
N TYR A 146 5.71 13.40 9.11
CA TYR A 146 6.97 14.12 8.92
C TYR A 146 7.01 15.49 9.62
N SER A 147 5.86 16.11 9.85
CA SER A 147 5.77 17.40 10.54
C SER A 147 5.64 17.28 12.07
N SER A 148 5.62 16.06 12.61
CA SER A 148 5.46 15.81 14.06
C SER A 148 6.65 16.21 14.93
N GLY A 149 7.82 16.41 14.31
CA GLY A 149 9.09 16.63 15.01
C GLY A 149 9.76 15.34 15.50
N LYS A 150 9.23 14.18 15.16
CA LYS A 150 9.79 12.86 15.47
C LYS A 150 10.36 12.18 14.22
N PRO A 151 11.32 11.27 14.36
CA PRO A 151 11.71 10.41 13.25
C PRO A 151 10.49 9.68 12.67
N ALA A 152 10.32 9.73 11.35
CA ALA A 152 9.16 9.13 10.70
C ALA A 152 9.56 8.41 9.42
N LEU A 153 8.97 7.23 9.21
CA LEU A 153 8.97 6.49 7.96
C LEU A 153 7.54 6.53 7.40
N GLY A 154 7.32 7.46 6.48
CA GLY A 154 6.01 7.69 5.86
C GLY A 154 5.90 6.97 4.52
N VAL A 155 4.81 6.22 4.35
CA VAL A 155 4.43 5.55 3.10
C VAL A 155 3.09 6.11 2.64
N GLY A 156 3.12 6.79 1.51
CA GLY A 156 1.96 7.41 0.88
C GLY A 156 1.50 6.68 -0.38
N PRO A 157 0.63 7.33 -1.18
CA PRO A 157 0.22 6.83 -2.48
C PRO A 157 1.44 6.62 -3.38
N GLY A 158 1.44 5.49 -4.08
CA GLY A 158 2.48 5.16 -5.05
C GLY A 158 2.13 5.62 -6.46
N ASN A 159 3.14 5.91 -7.25
CA ASN A 159 3.04 5.93 -8.71
C ASN A 159 4.12 5.01 -9.24
N THR A 160 3.72 3.82 -9.70
CA THR A 160 4.64 2.80 -10.20
C THR A 160 4.60 2.86 -11.73
N PRO A 161 5.50 3.63 -12.38
CA PRO A 161 5.58 3.69 -13.83
C PRO A 161 6.23 2.43 -14.39
N VAL A 162 5.75 1.98 -15.54
CA VAL A 162 6.35 0.90 -16.31
C VAL A 162 6.79 1.43 -17.67
N ILE A 163 7.95 1.00 -18.13
CA ILE A 163 8.43 1.25 -19.49
C ILE A 163 8.48 -0.08 -20.23
N ILE A 164 7.80 -0.17 -21.36
CA ILE A 164 7.89 -1.31 -22.28
C ILE A 164 8.67 -0.87 -23.51
N ASP A 165 9.88 -1.39 -23.64
CA ASP A 165 10.75 -1.14 -24.79
C ASP A 165 10.70 -2.28 -25.81
N ASP A 166 11.39 -2.14 -26.91
CA ASP A 166 11.38 -3.08 -28.04
C ASP A 166 12.09 -4.41 -27.76
N SER A 167 12.85 -4.50 -26.66
CA SER A 167 13.47 -5.74 -26.18
C SER A 167 12.55 -6.60 -25.30
N ALA A 168 11.38 -6.04 -24.89
CA ALA A 168 10.48 -6.69 -23.96
C ALA A 168 9.71 -7.86 -24.61
N ASP A 169 9.50 -8.93 -23.83
CA ASP A 169 8.43 -9.89 -24.12
C ASP A 169 7.08 -9.24 -23.81
N ILE A 170 6.41 -8.74 -24.86
CA ILE A 170 5.15 -8.00 -24.75
C ILE A 170 4.07 -8.83 -24.01
N ARG A 171 3.98 -10.12 -24.29
CA ARG A 171 2.96 -10.99 -23.66
C ARG A 171 3.19 -11.11 -22.17
N LEU A 172 4.44 -11.35 -21.77
CA LEU A 172 4.82 -11.45 -20.36
C LEU A 172 4.63 -10.11 -19.66
N ALA A 173 5.09 -9.00 -20.24
CA ALA A 173 4.98 -7.66 -19.68
C ALA A 173 3.52 -7.27 -19.43
N VAL A 174 2.66 -7.35 -20.44
CA VAL A 174 1.24 -7.00 -20.33
C VAL A 174 0.52 -7.92 -19.35
N ASN A 175 0.80 -9.23 -19.37
CA ASN A 175 0.21 -10.16 -18.41
C ASN A 175 0.60 -9.81 -16.97
N SER A 176 1.86 -9.52 -16.71
CA SER A 176 2.36 -9.16 -15.38
C SER A 176 1.73 -7.86 -14.86
N ILE A 177 1.62 -6.84 -15.72
CA ILE A 177 0.96 -5.57 -15.40
C ILE A 177 -0.51 -5.80 -15.03
N ILE A 178 -1.24 -6.58 -15.83
CA ILE A 178 -2.66 -6.87 -15.56
C ILE A 178 -2.82 -7.62 -14.23
N HIS A 179 -2.02 -8.64 -13.98
CA HIS A 179 -2.06 -9.39 -12.72
C HIS A 179 -1.78 -8.49 -11.52
N SER A 180 -0.74 -7.65 -11.61
CA SER A 180 -0.39 -6.71 -10.55
C SER A 180 -1.49 -5.68 -10.32
N LYS A 181 -1.99 -5.05 -11.39
CA LYS A 181 -3.00 -3.98 -11.27
C LYS A 181 -4.37 -4.48 -10.84
N THR A 182 -4.77 -5.71 -11.18
CA THR A 182 -6.06 -6.27 -10.81
C THR A 182 -6.08 -6.97 -9.45
N PHE A 183 -4.91 -7.28 -8.90
CA PHE A 183 -4.81 -7.89 -7.58
C PHE A 183 -5.46 -7.00 -6.52
N ASP A 184 -6.40 -7.57 -5.76
CA ASP A 184 -7.22 -6.84 -4.78
C ASP A 184 -7.88 -5.56 -5.34
N ASN A 185 -8.29 -5.58 -6.62
CA ASN A 185 -8.82 -4.43 -7.36
C ASN A 185 -7.90 -3.19 -7.30
N GLY A 186 -6.60 -3.38 -7.46
CA GLY A 186 -5.62 -2.29 -7.51
C GLY A 186 -5.31 -1.63 -6.16
N MET A 187 -5.70 -2.23 -5.05
CA MET A 187 -5.54 -1.64 -3.72
C MET A 187 -4.12 -1.72 -3.15
N ILE A 188 -3.18 -2.31 -3.86
CA ILE A 188 -1.76 -2.26 -3.47
C ILE A 188 -1.15 -0.99 -4.06
N CYS A 189 -0.57 -0.14 -3.22
CA CYS A 189 0.14 1.07 -3.62
C CYS A 189 1.37 0.80 -4.53
N ALA A 190 1.82 -0.44 -4.64
CA ALA A 190 2.91 -0.88 -5.51
C ALA A 190 2.42 -1.34 -6.91
N SER A 191 1.11 -1.33 -7.19
CA SER A 191 0.58 -1.68 -8.51
C SER A 191 0.85 -0.58 -9.53
N GLU A 192 0.96 -0.96 -10.78
CA GLU A 192 1.28 -0.05 -11.89
C GLU A 192 0.16 0.98 -12.10
N GLN A 193 0.54 2.25 -12.25
CA GLN A 193 -0.39 3.36 -12.48
C GLN A 193 -0.25 3.94 -13.89
N SER A 194 0.94 3.88 -14.47
CA SER A 194 1.21 4.36 -15.81
C SER A 194 2.11 3.39 -16.59
N VAL A 195 1.88 3.29 -17.88
CA VAL A 195 2.68 2.46 -18.79
C VAL A 195 3.14 3.33 -19.97
N THR A 196 4.45 3.53 -20.06
CA THR A 196 5.09 4.20 -21.18
C THR A 196 5.57 3.17 -22.18
N VAL A 197 5.16 3.30 -23.43
CA VAL A 197 5.46 2.32 -24.47
C VAL A 197 6.18 3.02 -25.63
N LEU A 198 7.26 2.41 -26.16
CA LEU A 198 7.92 2.91 -27.37
C LEU A 198 6.95 2.88 -28.56
N GLU A 199 6.94 3.91 -29.36
CA GLU A 199 6.05 4.07 -30.51
C GLU A 199 6.13 2.89 -31.49
N SER A 200 7.33 2.36 -31.71
CA SER A 200 7.58 1.23 -32.61
C SER A 200 6.81 -0.05 -32.27
N ILE A 201 6.48 -0.28 -31.01
CA ILE A 201 5.76 -1.46 -30.50
C ILE A 201 4.39 -1.14 -29.92
N TYR A 202 4.00 0.15 -29.87
CA TYR A 202 2.78 0.61 -29.21
C TYR A 202 1.53 -0.16 -29.68
N LYS A 203 1.36 -0.32 -31.00
CA LYS A 203 0.20 -1.02 -31.57
C LYS A 203 0.09 -2.47 -31.05
N LYS A 204 1.23 -3.19 -30.99
CA LYS A 204 1.27 -4.57 -30.51
C LYS A 204 0.93 -4.68 -29.02
N VAL A 205 1.45 -3.74 -28.22
CA VAL A 205 1.18 -3.68 -26.78
C VAL A 205 -0.30 -3.36 -26.54
N LYS A 206 -0.88 -2.40 -27.25
CA LYS A 206 -2.30 -2.04 -27.16
C LYS A 206 -3.21 -3.24 -27.53
N GLU A 207 -2.90 -3.94 -28.63
CA GLU A 207 -3.61 -5.14 -29.06
C GLU A 207 -3.57 -6.25 -27.98
N GLU A 208 -2.42 -6.43 -27.30
CA GLU A 208 -2.28 -7.42 -26.24
C GLU A 208 -3.09 -7.04 -24.98
N PHE A 209 -3.14 -5.75 -24.59
CA PHE A 209 -4.02 -5.28 -23.52
C PHE A 209 -5.50 -5.52 -23.84
N LEU A 210 -5.93 -5.17 -25.06
CA LEU A 210 -7.30 -5.42 -25.53
C LEU A 210 -7.65 -6.91 -25.52
N TYR A 211 -6.77 -7.74 -26.05
CA TYR A 211 -6.94 -9.21 -26.07
C TYR A 211 -7.14 -9.80 -24.67
N ARG A 212 -6.48 -9.22 -23.66
CA ARG A 212 -6.56 -9.67 -22.26
C ARG A 212 -7.70 -9.04 -21.45
N GLY A 213 -8.59 -8.29 -22.09
CA GLY A 213 -9.78 -7.74 -21.45
C GLY A 213 -9.62 -6.38 -20.80
N CYS A 214 -8.62 -5.60 -21.21
CA CYS A 214 -8.54 -4.19 -20.85
C CYS A 214 -9.38 -3.35 -21.84
N TYR A 215 -9.89 -2.21 -21.38
CA TYR A 215 -10.69 -1.28 -22.17
C TYR A 215 -10.00 0.05 -22.29
N PHE A 216 -9.74 0.48 -23.53
CA PHE A 216 -9.20 1.81 -23.82
C PHE A 216 -10.34 2.82 -23.96
N LEU A 217 -10.32 3.82 -23.08
CA LEU A 217 -11.34 4.87 -23.05
C LEU A 217 -11.23 5.76 -24.28
N LYS A 218 -12.37 6.05 -24.90
CA LYS A 218 -12.46 7.07 -25.96
C LYS A 218 -12.34 8.47 -25.34
N PRO A 219 -12.02 9.52 -26.13
CA PRO A 219 -11.83 10.86 -25.58
C PRO A 219 -12.99 11.39 -24.73
N ASP A 220 -14.24 11.16 -25.14
CA ASP A 220 -15.42 11.54 -24.38
C ASP A 220 -15.66 10.69 -23.12
N GLU A 221 -15.28 9.41 -23.16
CA GLU A 221 -15.33 8.49 -22.03
C GLU A 221 -14.23 8.82 -21.00
N LEU A 222 -13.03 9.19 -21.49
CA LEU A 222 -11.90 9.61 -20.66
C LEU A 222 -12.30 10.76 -19.74
N GLU A 223 -12.95 11.79 -20.30
CA GLU A 223 -13.40 12.94 -19.52
C GLU A 223 -14.50 12.61 -18.50
N LYS A 224 -15.39 11.67 -18.81
CA LYS A 224 -16.40 11.18 -17.86
C LYS A 224 -15.74 10.42 -16.70
N VAL A 225 -14.80 9.54 -17.02
CA VAL A 225 -14.05 8.78 -16.01
C VAL A 225 -13.21 9.73 -15.17
N ARG A 226 -12.51 10.71 -15.76
CA ARG A 226 -11.73 11.74 -15.05
C ARG A 226 -12.56 12.45 -13.98
N LYS A 227 -13.77 12.90 -14.32
CA LYS A 227 -14.71 13.55 -13.39
C LYS A 227 -15.25 12.62 -12.31
N THR A 228 -15.18 11.33 -12.53
CA THR A 228 -15.64 10.31 -11.58
C THR A 228 -14.54 9.90 -10.60
N ILE A 229 -13.31 9.75 -11.09
CA ILE A 229 -12.17 9.35 -10.25
C ILE A 229 -11.69 10.46 -9.33
N LEU A 230 -11.92 11.73 -9.69
CA LEU A 230 -11.58 12.89 -8.87
C LEU A 230 -12.82 13.70 -8.52
N ILE A 231 -12.92 14.10 -7.25
CA ILE A 231 -13.92 15.02 -6.74
C ILE A 231 -13.21 16.17 -6.06
N ASN A 232 -13.38 17.39 -6.58
CA ASN A 232 -12.72 18.60 -6.05
C ASN A 232 -11.18 18.46 -5.94
N GLY A 233 -10.57 17.83 -6.93
CA GLY A 233 -9.12 17.61 -6.99
C GLY A 233 -8.60 16.51 -6.05
N ALA A 234 -9.46 15.78 -5.34
CA ALA A 234 -9.09 14.66 -4.50
C ALA A 234 -9.64 13.33 -5.05
N LEU A 235 -8.94 12.24 -4.77
CA LEU A 235 -9.39 10.90 -5.16
C LEU A 235 -10.79 10.61 -4.57
N ASN A 236 -11.70 10.17 -5.43
CA ASN A 236 -13.03 9.74 -5.02
C ASN A 236 -12.96 8.44 -4.20
N ALA A 237 -13.15 8.53 -2.90
CA ALA A 237 -13.08 7.38 -2.01
C ALA A 237 -14.06 6.23 -2.35
N LYS A 238 -15.07 6.47 -3.20
CA LYS A 238 -16.05 5.45 -3.61
C LYS A 238 -15.53 4.52 -4.68
N ILE A 239 -14.51 4.92 -5.46
CA ILE A 239 -13.93 4.06 -6.50
C ILE A 239 -12.85 3.12 -5.94
N VAL A 240 -12.28 3.43 -4.78
CA VAL A 240 -11.16 2.69 -4.21
C VAL A 240 -11.55 1.24 -3.95
N GLY A 241 -10.79 0.32 -4.56
CA GLY A 241 -11.01 -1.12 -4.45
C GLY A 241 -12.24 -1.65 -5.21
N GLN A 242 -12.83 -0.85 -6.12
CA GLN A 242 -13.92 -1.26 -6.99
C GLN A 242 -13.41 -1.90 -8.29
N LYS A 243 -14.25 -2.73 -8.92
CA LYS A 243 -13.96 -3.30 -10.24
C LYS A 243 -14.00 -2.21 -11.32
N ALA A 244 -13.24 -2.39 -12.38
CA ALA A 244 -13.21 -1.47 -13.53
C ALA A 244 -14.61 -1.23 -14.13
N ALA A 245 -15.44 -2.27 -14.27
CA ALA A 245 -16.81 -2.16 -14.77
C ALA A 245 -17.70 -1.30 -13.85
N THR A 246 -17.54 -1.41 -12.53
CA THR A 246 -18.28 -0.56 -11.55
C THR A 246 -17.87 0.91 -11.67
N ILE A 247 -16.58 1.18 -11.85
CA ILE A 247 -16.09 2.56 -12.05
C ILE A 247 -16.61 3.13 -13.37
N ALA A 248 -16.63 2.34 -14.44
CA ALA A 248 -17.21 2.73 -15.74
C ALA A 248 -18.72 3.05 -15.62
N GLU A 249 -19.49 2.20 -14.92
CA GLU A 249 -20.92 2.43 -14.66
C GLU A 249 -21.13 3.75 -13.88
N MET A 250 -20.34 4.00 -12.85
CA MET A 250 -20.39 5.27 -12.08
C MET A 250 -20.10 6.50 -12.97
N ALA A 251 -19.27 6.33 -13.99
CA ALA A 251 -18.93 7.38 -14.96
C ALA A 251 -19.93 7.49 -16.12
N GLY A 252 -20.94 6.61 -16.18
CA GLY A 252 -21.87 6.54 -17.31
C GLY A 252 -21.22 6.09 -18.62
N VAL A 253 -20.22 5.19 -18.52
CA VAL A 253 -19.50 4.58 -19.65
C VAL A 253 -19.88 3.10 -19.73
N ALA A 254 -20.32 2.65 -20.90
CA ALA A 254 -20.67 1.25 -21.12
C ALA A 254 -19.42 0.46 -21.53
N VAL A 255 -19.07 -0.54 -20.73
CA VAL A 255 -17.95 -1.46 -21.00
C VAL A 255 -18.41 -2.91 -20.83
N PRO A 256 -17.71 -3.91 -21.42
CA PRO A 256 -17.98 -5.31 -21.14
C PRO A 256 -17.89 -5.61 -19.62
N PRO A 257 -18.78 -6.42 -19.05
CA PRO A 257 -18.80 -6.71 -17.61
C PRO A 257 -17.49 -7.35 -17.08
N GLU A 258 -16.77 -8.05 -17.95
CA GLU A 258 -15.50 -8.71 -17.67
C GLU A 258 -14.28 -7.78 -17.79
N THR A 259 -14.48 -6.49 -18.07
CA THR A 259 -13.41 -5.52 -18.21
C THR A 259 -12.54 -5.49 -16.96
N LYS A 260 -11.24 -5.74 -17.15
CA LYS A 260 -10.27 -5.85 -16.06
C LYS A 260 -9.70 -4.50 -15.63
N ILE A 261 -9.36 -3.66 -16.61
CA ILE A 261 -8.73 -2.36 -16.39
C ILE A 261 -9.31 -1.36 -17.39
N LEU A 262 -9.59 -0.13 -16.94
CA LEU A 262 -9.86 1.02 -17.78
C LEU A 262 -8.53 1.72 -18.06
N ILE A 263 -8.19 1.93 -19.32
CA ILE A 263 -6.94 2.57 -19.74
C ILE A 263 -7.27 3.89 -20.42
N GLY A 264 -6.71 4.98 -19.91
CA GLY A 264 -6.71 6.28 -20.56
C GLY A 264 -5.40 6.51 -21.33
N GLU A 265 -5.50 6.85 -22.61
CA GLU A 265 -4.33 7.29 -23.39
C GLU A 265 -4.10 8.77 -23.11
N VAL A 266 -2.92 9.12 -22.61
CA VAL A 266 -2.52 10.49 -22.26
C VAL A 266 -1.13 10.79 -22.81
N GLU A 267 -0.81 12.07 -22.99
CA GLU A 267 0.46 12.52 -23.61
C GLU A 267 1.53 12.82 -22.56
N SER A 268 1.16 12.88 -21.29
CA SER A 268 2.06 13.27 -20.20
C SER A 268 1.89 12.37 -18.99
N VAL A 269 2.94 12.24 -18.19
CA VAL A 269 2.95 11.64 -16.85
C VAL A 269 3.25 12.71 -15.78
N ASP A 270 3.08 13.97 -16.12
CA ASP A 270 3.28 15.09 -15.19
C ASP A 270 2.31 15.01 -14.01
N ILE A 271 2.65 15.69 -12.92
CA ILE A 271 1.84 15.69 -11.70
C ILE A 271 0.41 16.22 -11.91
N SER A 272 0.18 16.97 -12.98
CA SER A 272 -1.14 17.47 -13.38
C SER A 272 -1.99 16.46 -14.15
N GLU A 273 -1.40 15.34 -14.61
CA GLU A 273 -2.13 14.29 -15.32
C GLU A 273 -2.69 13.28 -14.33
N GLU A 274 -3.98 13.37 -14.09
CA GLU A 274 -4.63 12.56 -13.05
C GLU A 274 -4.58 11.05 -13.33
N PHE A 275 -4.57 10.63 -14.61
CA PHE A 275 -4.47 9.20 -14.96
C PHE A 275 -3.11 8.59 -14.66
N ALA A 276 -2.06 9.39 -14.48
CA ALA A 276 -0.72 8.93 -14.14
C ALA A 276 -0.50 8.68 -12.64
N HIS A 277 -1.52 8.86 -11.79
CA HIS A 277 -1.41 8.70 -10.33
C HIS A 277 -2.22 7.52 -9.80
N GLU A 278 -1.97 7.15 -8.54
CA GLU A 278 -2.69 6.06 -7.85
C GLU A 278 -4.21 6.32 -7.81
N LYS A 279 -4.96 5.32 -8.26
CA LYS A 279 -6.43 5.31 -8.31
C LYS A 279 -6.97 4.06 -7.63
#